data_a7fb1d671fb78326de2ad5080769f68c
#
_entry.id   a7fb1d671fb78326de2ad5080769f68c
#
_cell.length_a   1.000
_cell.length_b   1.000
_cell.length_c   1.000
_cell.angle_alpha   90.00
_cell.angle_beta   90.00
_cell.angle_gamma   90.00
#
_symmetry.space_group_name_H-M   'P 1'
#
loop_
_entity.id
_entity.type
_entity.pdbx_description
1 polymer ?
#
loop_
_entity_poly.entity_id
_entity_poly.type
_entity_poly.pdbx_seq_one_letter_code
_entity_poly.pdbx_strand_id
1 'polypeptide(L)'
;MAPRILLVRHGQTEWSRSGRHTGHTDVPLTAEGRRTARLLGERLARAPWNGLPGVEVRTSPLVRAAETCELTGFGEAAKEWDALLEWDYGRYEGLTPAELQDLRPGFHIWRDGVPGGESLAAVAARADEVVGWARSAERDVLVFAHGHFLRTLGARWLGLDPSFAASLRLDPASLSILGWAYGDPALERWNDTGHLA
;
A
#
# COMPACT_ATOMS: atom_id res chain seq x y z
N MET A 1 8.34 22.14 -7.43
CA MET A 1 7.14 21.76 -6.66
C MET A 1 7.55 20.76 -5.62
N ALA A 2 6.91 20.74 -4.44
CA ALA A 2 7.20 19.72 -3.46
C ALA A 2 6.83 18.31 -4.03
N PRO A 3 7.63 17.28 -3.73
CA PRO A 3 7.42 15.94 -4.27
C PRO A 3 6.12 15.32 -3.75
N ARG A 4 5.45 14.54 -4.61
CA ARG A 4 4.30 13.71 -4.24
C ARG A 4 4.75 12.27 -4.08
N ILE A 5 3.98 11.50 -3.33
CA ILE A 5 4.13 10.06 -3.28
C ILE A 5 2.91 9.39 -3.92
N LEU A 6 3.17 8.59 -4.95
CA LEU A 6 2.18 7.73 -5.59
C LEU A 6 2.22 6.36 -4.92
N LEU A 7 1.08 5.86 -4.53
CA LEU A 7 0.92 4.60 -3.79
C LEU A 7 0.16 3.60 -4.66
N VAL A 8 0.71 2.42 -4.84
CA VAL A 8 0.05 1.31 -5.52
C VAL A 8 -0.06 0.13 -4.55
N ARG A 9 -1.30 -0.27 -4.24
CA ARG A 9 -1.53 -1.54 -3.56
C ARG A 9 -1.33 -2.68 -4.55
N HIS A 10 -0.67 -3.76 -4.14
CA HIS A 10 -0.51 -4.96 -4.96
C HIS A 10 -1.85 -5.45 -5.55
N GLY A 11 -1.80 -6.12 -6.70
CA GLY A 11 -2.94 -6.76 -7.34
C GLY A 11 -3.60 -7.83 -6.46
N GLN A 12 -4.75 -8.34 -6.89
CA GLN A 12 -5.48 -9.37 -6.14
C GLN A 12 -4.65 -10.65 -5.94
N THR A 13 -4.69 -11.20 -4.73
CA THR A 13 -4.22 -12.54 -4.36
C THR A 13 -5.41 -13.38 -3.88
N GLU A 14 -5.24 -14.71 -3.75
CA GLU A 14 -6.30 -15.56 -3.19
C GLU A 14 -6.70 -15.13 -1.79
N TRP A 15 -5.75 -14.70 -0.96
CA TRP A 15 -6.04 -14.24 0.38
C TRP A 15 -6.70 -12.87 0.40
N SER A 16 -6.31 -11.92 -0.46
CA SER A 16 -7.01 -10.64 -0.54
C SER A 16 -8.44 -10.81 -1.08
N ARG A 17 -8.68 -11.78 -1.95
CA ARG A 17 -10.02 -12.14 -2.46
C ARG A 17 -10.91 -12.73 -1.38
N SER A 18 -10.37 -13.59 -0.53
CA SER A 18 -11.09 -14.22 0.58
C SER A 18 -11.14 -13.36 1.85
N GLY A 19 -10.48 -12.18 1.86
CA GLY A 19 -10.44 -11.27 2.99
C GLY A 19 -9.50 -11.69 4.11
N ARG A 20 -8.57 -12.65 3.87
CA ARG A 20 -7.61 -13.10 4.88
C ARG A 20 -6.51 -12.06 5.11
N HIS A 21 -6.13 -11.88 6.36
CA HIS A 21 -4.96 -11.07 6.71
C HIS A 21 -3.70 -11.72 6.12
N THR A 22 -3.00 -10.98 5.29
CA THR A 22 -1.80 -11.45 4.58
C THR A 22 -0.63 -10.53 4.93
N GLY A 23 0.13 -10.88 5.94
CA GLY A 23 1.33 -10.17 6.37
C GLY A 23 2.56 -10.64 5.58
N HIS A 24 3.40 -11.42 6.23
CA HIS A 24 4.66 -11.89 5.64
C HIS A 24 4.53 -13.20 4.84
N THR A 25 3.39 -13.89 4.88
CA THR A 25 3.14 -15.03 3.99
C THR A 25 3.17 -14.57 2.53
N ASP A 26 4.02 -15.19 1.74
CA ASP A 26 4.27 -14.74 0.36
C ASP A 26 3.28 -15.40 -0.62
N VAL A 27 2.08 -14.83 -0.70
CA VAL A 27 0.97 -15.29 -1.55
C VAL A 27 1.06 -14.61 -2.91
N PRO A 28 1.13 -15.35 -4.04
CA PRO A 28 1.26 -14.77 -5.38
C PRO A 28 -0.04 -14.12 -5.86
N LEU A 29 0.07 -13.30 -6.92
CA LEU A 29 -1.09 -12.71 -7.59
C LEU A 29 -1.97 -13.79 -8.24
N THR A 30 -3.29 -13.57 -8.26
CA THR A 30 -4.21 -14.31 -9.10
C THR A 30 -4.07 -13.88 -10.57
N ALA A 31 -4.68 -14.64 -11.49
CA ALA A 31 -4.78 -14.22 -12.90
C ALA A 31 -5.43 -12.84 -13.04
N GLU A 32 -6.46 -12.57 -12.22
CA GLU A 32 -7.14 -11.28 -12.17
C GLU A 32 -6.23 -10.18 -11.60
N GLY A 33 -5.46 -10.48 -10.53
CA GLY A 33 -4.47 -9.55 -9.97
C GLY A 33 -3.42 -9.13 -11.01
N ARG A 34 -2.93 -10.08 -11.82
CA ARG A 34 -2.01 -9.80 -12.93
C ARG A 34 -2.66 -8.96 -14.02
N ARG A 35 -3.91 -9.25 -14.37
CA ARG A 35 -4.67 -8.48 -15.36
C ARG A 35 -4.83 -7.03 -14.92
N THR A 36 -5.28 -6.81 -13.70
CA THR A 36 -5.51 -5.45 -13.15
C THR A 36 -4.21 -4.66 -12.99
N ALA A 37 -3.10 -5.31 -12.65
CA ALA A 37 -1.78 -4.68 -12.60
C ALA A 37 -1.34 -4.17 -14.00
N ARG A 38 -1.55 -4.97 -15.06
CA ARG A 38 -1.25 -4.53 -16.44
C ARG A 38 -2.11 -3.34 -16.87
N LEU A 39 -3.41 -3.35 -16.56
CA LEU A 39 -4.30 -2.22 -16.84
C LEU A 39 -3.83 -0.93 -16.13
N LEU A 40 -3.35 -1.04 -14.90
CA LEU A 40 -2.74 0.10 -14.22
C LEU A 40 -1.48 0.58 -14.95
N GLY A 41 -0.63 -0.33 -15.42
CA GLY A 41 0.56 0.00 -16.21
C GLY A 41 0.19 0.74 -17.50
N GLU A 42 -0.79 0.25 -18.24
CA GLU A 42 -1.30 0.92 -19.45
C GLU A 42 -1.83 2.34 -19.15
N ARG A 43 -2.51 2.52 -18.01
CA ARG A 43 -2.98 3.85 -17.58
C ARG A 43 -1.81 4.77 -17.25
N LEU A 44 -0.82 4.29 -16.50
CA LEU A 44 0.35 5.09 -16.12
C LEU A 44 1.23 5.43 -17.33
N ALA A 45 1.22 4.64 -18.39
CA ALA A 45 1.94 4.94 -19.64
C ALA A 45 1.31 6.08 -20.46
N ARG A 46 0.03 6.38 -20.26
CA ARG A 46 -0.73 7.40 -21.00
C ARG A 46 -0.81 8.74 -20.25
N ALA A 47 -1.26 9.79 -20.95
CA ALA A 47 -1.57 11.07 -20.32
C ALA A 47 -2.64 10.90 -19.21
N PRO A 48 -2.54 11.63 -18.10
CA PRO A 48 -1.57 12.67 -17.78
C PRO A 48 -0.23 12.14 -17.20
N TRP A 49 -0.07 10.83 -17.02
CA TRP A 49 1.06 10.22 -16.32
C TRP A 49 2.33 10.14 -17.18
N ASN A 50 2.16 9.83 -18.48
CA ASN A 50 3.23 9.75 -19.48
C ASN A 50 4.42 8.87 -19.05
N GLY A 51 4.16 7.76 -18.37
CA GLY A 51 5.18 6.86 -17.84
C GLY A 51 5.96 7.38 -16.63
N LEU A 52 5.51 8.48 -15.99
CA LEU A 52 6.15 9.07 -14.81
C LEU A 52 7.67 9.26 -14.99
N PRO A 53 8.13 10.06 -15.96
CA PRO A 53 9.55 10.15 -16.29
C PRO A 53 10.39 10.62 -15.11
N GLY A 54 11.43 9.83 -14.78
CA GLY A 54 12.36 10.13 -13.70
C GLY A 54 11.81 9.90 -12.29
N VAL A 55 10.66 9.23 -12.15
CA VAL A 55 10.13 8.82 -10.84
C VAL A 55 11.10 7.88 -10.13
N GLU A 56 11.32 8.06 -8.83
CA GLU A 56 12.03 7.07 -8.02
C GLU A 56 11.05 6.00 -7.55
N VAL A 57 11.39 4.71 -7.76
CA VAL A 57 10.49 3.59 -7.49
C VAL A 57 11.01 2.73 -6.34
N ARG A 58 10.13 2.43 -5.40
CA ARG A 58 10.37 1.46 -4.32
C ARG A 58 9.25 0.40 -4.30
N THR A 59 9.61 -0.82 -3.96
CA THR A 59 8.65 -1.92 -3.80
C THR A 59 8.92 -2.70 -2.52
N SER A 60 7.85 -3.21 -1.91
CA SER A 60 7.99 -4.27 -0.93
C SER A 60 8.63 -5.50 -1.58
N PRO A 61 9.51 -6.24 -0.88
CA PRO A 61 10.13 -7.46 -1.40
C PRO A 61 9.15 -8.62 -1.58
N LEU A 62 7.94 -8.56 -1.01
CA LEU A 62 6.95 -9.63 -1.14
C LEU A 62 6.47 -9.77 -2.58
N VAL A 63 6.42 -11.00 -3.07
CA VAL A 63 6.19 -11.34 -4.49
C VAL A 63 4.98 -10.62 -5.08
N ARG A 64 3.88 -10.49 -4.36
CA ARG A 64 2.66 -9.82 -4.82
C ARG A 64 2.86 -8.34 -5.14
N ALA A 65 3.72 -7.63 -4.37
CA ALA A 65 4.03 -6.22 -4.61
C ALA A 65 5.09 -6.07 -5.71
N ALA A 66 6.16 -6.87 -5.67
CA ALA A 66 7.20 -6.89 -6.69
C ALA A 66 6.64 -7.25 -8.08
N GLU A 67 5.82 -8.32 -8.18
CA GLU A 67 5.17 -8.72 -9.43
C GLU A 67 4.18 -7.63 -9.92
N THR A 68 3.47 -6.95 -9.02
CA THR A 68 2.61 -5.82 -9.41
C THR A 68 3.46 -4.69 -10.01
N CYS A 69 4.57 -4.33 -9.38
CA CYS A 69 5.51 -3.33 -9.88
C CYS A 69 6.05 -3.69 -11.27
N GLU A 70 6.47 -4.93 -11.47
CA GLU A 70 6.94 -5.44 -12.76
C GLU A 70 5.86 -5.32 -13.84
N LEU A 71 4.65 -5.81 -13.58
CA LEU A 71 3.53 -5.80 -14.51
C LEU A 71 3.03 -4.39 -14.87
N THR A 72 3.28 -3.40 -14.02
CA THR A 72 3.01 -1.98 -14.33
C THR A 72 4.12 -1.32 -15.15
N GLY A 73 5.23 -2.02 -15.44
CA GLY A 73 6.34 -1.52 -16.25
C GLY A 73 7.42 -0.77 -15.45
N PHE A 74 7.41 -0.85 -14.11
CA PHE A 74 8.38 -0.17 -13.24
C PHE A 74 9.40 -1.10 -12.58
N GLY A 75 9.37 -2.42 -12.87
CA GLY A 75 10.20 -3.41 -12.20
C GLY A 75 11.70 -3.13 -12.30
N GLU A 76 12.21 -2.75 -13.50
CA GLU A 76 13.64 -2.46 -13.71
C GLU A 76 14.14 -1.24 -12.92
N ALA A 77 13.26 -0.27 -12.67
CA ALA A 77 13.59 0.95 -11.91
C ALA A 77 13.42 0.78 -10.40
N ALA A 78 12.75 -0.29 -9.97
CA ALA A 78 12.38 -0.50 -8.58
C ALA A 78 13.56 -0.95 -7.73
N LYS A 79 13.61 -0.42 -6.50
CA LYS A 79 14.47 -0.94 -5.43
C LYS A 79 13.59 -1.51 -4.33
N GLU A 80 13.88 -2.72 -3.90
CA GLU A 80 13.20 -3.33 -2.75
C GLU A 80 13.52 -2.58 -1.46
N TRP A 81 12.54 -2.52 -0.56
CA TRP A 81 12.67 -1.86 0.71
C TRP A 81 11.76 -2.50 1.77
N ASP A 82 12.36 -3.04 2.83
CA ASP A 82 11.65 -3.76 3.90
C ASP A 82 10.68 -2.85 4.67
N ALA A 83 10.94 -1.53 4.72
CA ALA A 83 9.99 -0.59 5.30
C ALA A 83 8.60 -0.62 4.64
N LEU A 84 8.48 -1.15 3.40
CA LEU A 84 7.23 -1.31 2.66
C LEU A 84 6.53 -2.65 2.90
N LEU A 85 7.05 -3.54 3.74
CA LEU A 85 6.39 -4.79 4.13
C LEU A 85 4.99 -4.52 4.70
N GLU A 86 4.08 -5.47 4.54
CA GLU A 86 2.76 -5.40 5.18
C GLU A 86 2.93 -5.52 6.70
N TRP A 87 1.90 -5.17 7.44
CA TRP A 87 1.79 -5.40 8.86
C TRP A 87 1.98 -6.88 9.17
N ASP A 88 2.90 -7.22 10.06
CA ASP A 88 3.05 -8.58 10.58
C ASP A 88 1.85 -8.90 11.48
N TYR A 89 0.98 -9.79 11.03
CA TYR A 89 -0.24 -10.15 11.77
C TYR A 89 0.01 -11.23 12.83
N GLY A 90 1.23 -11.73 13.01
CA GLY A 90 1.57 -12.71 14.02
C GLY A 90 0.60 -13.90 14.01
N ARG A 91 -0.08 -14.14 15.13
CA ARG A 91 -1.03 -15.27 15.27
C ARG A 91 -2.31 -15.11 14.44
N TYR A 92 -2.56 -13.94 13.87
CA TYR A 92 -3.75 -13.68 13.06
C TYR A 92 -3.47 -13.77 11.55
N GLU A 93 -2.25 -14.15 11.18
CA GLU A 93 -1.88 -14.42 9.80
C GLU A 93 -2.80 -15.50 9.20
N GLY A 94 -3.37 -15.22 8.02
CA GLY A 94 -4.27 -16.14 7.31
C GLY A 94 -5.71 -16.19 7.84
N LEU A 95 -6.04 -15.51 8.93
CA LEU A 95 -7.41 -15.43 9.43
C LEU A 95 -8.20 -14.33 8.72
N THR A 96 -9.50 -14.58 8.53
CA THR A 96 -10.45 -13.57 8.06
C THR A 96 -10.96 -12.71 9.23
N PRO A 97 -11.51 -11.51 8.97
CA PRO A 97 -12.18 -10.72 10.00
C PRO A 97 -13.31 -11.47 10.71
N ALA A 98 -14.06 -12.34 10.02
CA ALA A 98 -15.14 -13.13 10.63
C ALA A 98 -14.56 -14.15 11.61
N GLU A 99 -13.54 -14.94 11.21
CA GLU A 99 -12.86 -15.88 12.09
C GLU A 99 -12.27 -15.18 13.33
N LEU A 100 -11.76 -13.94 13.17
CA LEU A 100 -11.29 -13.15 14.29
C LEU A 100 -12.41 -12.68 15.22
N GLN A 101 -13.59 -12.33 14.71
CA GLN A 101 -14.75 -12.01 15.55
C GLN A 101 -15.23 -13.23 16.33
N ASP A 102 -15.19 -14.44 15.73
CA ASP A 102 -15.55 -15.68 16.43
C ASP A 102 -14.56 -16.00 17.56
N LEU A 103 -13.25 -15.78 17.34
CA LEU A 103 -12.22 -15.97 18.33
C LEU A 103 -12.22 -14.91 19.45
N ARG A 104 -12.53 -13.67 19.10
CA ARG A 104 -12.51 -12.51 19.98
C ARG A 104 -13.61 -11.52 19.60
N PRO A 105 -14.82 -11.68 20.12
CA PRO A 105 -15.94 -10.77 19.85
C PRO A 105 -15.59 -9.31 20.12
N GLY A 106 -15.88 -8.43 19.17
CA GLY A 106 -15.57 -7.00 19.26
C GLY A 106 -14.10 -6.65 18.94
N PHE A 107 -13.29 -7.59 18.47
CA PHE A 107 -11.92 -7.34 18.06
C PHE A 107 -11.86 -6.32 16.93
N HIS A 108 -10.87 -5.41 17.03
CA HIS A 108 -10.57 -4.43 15.99
C HIS A 108 -9.07 -4.22 15.89
N ILE A 109 -8.46 -4.64 14.76
CA ILE A 109 -7.00 -4.71 14.60
C ILE A 109 -6.29 -3.38 14.89
N TRP A 110 -6.87 -2.26 14.47
CA TRP A 110 -6.32 -0.91 14.66
C TRP A 110 -6.35 -0.41 16.11
N ARG A 111 -7.14 -1.06 16.97
CA ARG A 111 -7.26 -0.74 18.38
C ARG A 111 -6.53 -1.75 19.26
N ASP A 112 -6.69 -3.03 18.93
CA ASP A 112 -6.33 -4.12 19.83
C ASP A 112 -4.97 -4.73 19.48
N GLY A 113 -4.44 -4.40 18.29
CA GLY A 113 -3.16 -4.93 17.83
C GLY A 113 -3.20 -6.42 17.48
N VAL A 114 -2.04 -7.01 17.28
CA VAL A 114 -1.89 -8.41 16.85
C VAL A 114 -0.94 -9.18 17.78
N PRO A 115 -1.38 -10.28 18.42
CA PRO A 115 -0.53 -11.05 19.31
C PRO A 115 0.63 -11.74 18.56
N GLY A 116 1.86 -11.45 18.99
CA GLY A 116 3.07 -12.05 18.41
C GLY A 116 3.44 -11.47 17.04
N GLY A 117 2.77 -10.42 16.62
CA GLY A 117 3.10 -9.66 15.44
C GLY A 117 3.56 -8.25 15.77
N GLU A 118 3.49 -7.36 14.76
CA GLU A 118 3.94 -5.97 14.86
C GLU A 118 2.89 -5.10 15.57
N SER A 119 3.31 -4.18 16.40
CA SER A 119 2.39 -3.19 16.99
C SER A 119 2.01 -2.12 15.97
N LEU A 120 0.85 -1.47 16.14
CA LEU A 120 0.46 -0.34 15.30
C LEU A 120 1.49 0.80 15.36
N ALA A 121 2.13 1.01 16.51
CA ALA A 121 3.21 1.99 16.66
C ALA A 121 4.44 1.63 15.83
N ALA A 122 4.81 0.35 15.71
CA ALA A 122 5.91 -0.11 14.89
C ALA A 122 5.61 0.07 13.38
N VAL A 123 4.39 -0.29 12.94
CA VAL A 123 3.93 -0.02 11.56
C VAL A 123 3.95 1.48 11.27
N ALA A 124 3.51 2.31 12.22
CA ALA A 124 3.54 3.77 12.07
C ALA A 124 4.97 4.31 11.95
N ALA A 125 5.92 3.78 12.72
CA ALA A 125 7.33 4.18 12.63
C ALA A 125 7.94 3.88 11.25
N ARG A 126 7.64 2.70 10.67
CA ARG A 126 8.03 2.37 9.28
C ARG A 126 7.37 3.30 8.27
N ALA A 127 6.10 3.63 8.48
CA ALA A 127 5.39 4.58 7.63
C ALA A 127 6.01 5.99 7.72
N ASP A 128 6.41 6.45 8.91
CA ASP A 128 7.10 7.73 9.12
C ASP A 128 8.47 7.78 8.42
N GLU A 129 9.20 6.67 8.39
CA GLU A 129 10.45 6.55 7.63
C GLU A 129 10.19 6.76 6.11
N VAL A 130 9.17 6.11 5.57
CA VAL A 130 8.79 6.26 4.15
C VAL A 130 8.29 7.67 3.85
N VAL A 131 7.50 8.28 4.76
CA VAL A 131 7.05 9.68 4.65
C VAL A 131 8.25 10.63 4.63
N GLY A 132 9.22 10.44 5.54
CA GLY A 132 10.44 11.26 5.60
C GLY A 132 11.24 11.18 4.30
N TRP A 133 11.45 9.97 3.79
CA TRP A 133 12.11 9.77 2.51
C TRP A 133 11.37 10.45 1.35
N ALA A 134 10.06 10.22 1.22
CA ALA A 134 9.28 10.79 0.12
C ALA A 134 9.26 12.32 0.14
N ARG A 135 9.16 12.94 1.33
CA ARG A 135 9.20 14.40 1.49
C ARG A 135 10.57 15.01 1.21
N SER A 136 11.64 14.25 1.37
CA SER A 136 13.01 14.71 1.07
C SER A 136 13.42 14.48 -0.38
N ALA A 137 12.60 13.80 -1.18
CA ALA A 137 12.91 13.52 -2.58
C ALA A 137 12.91 14.81 -3.43
N GLU A 138 13.71 14.83 -4.49
CA GLU A 138 13.76 15.98 -5.42
C GLU A 138 12.61 15.99 -6.45
N ARG A 139 11.90 14.87 -6.57
CA ARG A 139 10.81 14.63 -7.54
C ARG A 139 9.81 13.62 -6.98
N ASP A 140 8.71 13.44 -7.68
CA ASP A 140 7.68 12.46 -7.31
C ASP A 140 8.28 11.06 -7.14
N VAL A 141 7.75 10.30 -6.19
CA VAL A 141 8.16 8.93 -5.91
C VAL A 141 6.98 7.97 -6.06
N LEU A 142 7.25 6.72 -6.40
CA LEU A 142 6.24 5.68 -6.60
C LEU A 142 6.56 4.48 -5.72
N VAL A 143 5.58 4.02 -4.93
CA VAL A 143 5.74 2.87 -4.06
C VAL A 143 4.70 1.79 -4.33
N PHE A 144 5.13 0.54 -4.32
CA PHE A 144 4.30 -0.66 -4.42
C PHE A 144 4.33 -1.39 -3.10
N ALA A 145 3.18 -1.51 -2.44
CA ALA A 145 3.08 -2.11 -1.12
C ALA A 145 1.68 -2.71 -0.85
N HIS A 146 1.21 -2.66 0.38
CA HIS A 146 0.12 -3.48 0.88
C HIS A 146 -1.00 -2.66 1.51
N GLY A 147 -2.10 -3.35 1.82
CA GLY A 147 -3.33 -2.72 2.24
C GLY A 147 -3.24 -1.94 3.55
N HIS A 148 -2.84 -2.56 4.64
CA HIS A 148 -2.80 -1.89 5.93
C HIS A 148 -1.62 -0.94 6.05
N PHE A 149 -0.46 -1.32 5.51
CA PHE A 149 0.71 -0.44 5.51
C PHE A 149 0.44 0.88 4.77
N LEU A 150 -0.08 0.83 3.53
CA LEU A 150 -0.36 2.04 2.74
C LEU A 150 -1.46 2.92 3.37
N ARG A 151 -2.45 2.32 4.03
CA ARG A 151 -3.46 3.08 4.78
C ARG A 151 -2.83 3.81 5.96
N THR A 152 -1.92 3.14 6.69
CA THR A 152 -1.13 3.77 7.76
C THR A 152 -0.27 4.89 7.22
N LEU A 153 0.42 4.67 6.10
CA LEU A 153 1.24 5.70 5.44
C LEU A 153 0.39 6.91 5.03
N GLY A 154 -0.82 6.70 4.53
CA GLY A 154 -1.76 7.79 4.23
C GLY A 154 -2.12 8.63 5.45
N ALA A 155 -2.43 7.97 6.58
CA ALA A 155 -2.69 8.67 7.85
C ALA A 155 -1.45 9.46 8.33
N ARG A 156 -0.25 8.85 8.27
CA ARG A 156 1.00 9.47 8.70
C ARG A 156 1.44 10.63 7.80
N TRP A 157 1.19 10.52 6.49
CA TRP A 157 1.41 11.65 5.57
C TRP A 157 0.62 12.89 5.99
N LEU A 158 -0.64 12.70 6.40
CA LEU A 158 -1.53 13.78 6.85
C LEU A 158 -1.23 14.26 8.29
N GLY A 159 -0.25 13.67 8.98
CA GLY A 159 0.04 13.99 10.39
C GLY A 159 -1.00 13.47 11.38
N LEU A 160 -1.83 12.49 10.97
CA LEU A 160 -2.89 11.92 11.79
C LEU A 160 -2.40 10.73 12.61
N ASP A 161 -3.18 10.40 13.65
CA ASP A 161 -2.98 9.16 14.42
C ASP A 161 -3.07 7.94 13.48
N PRO A 162 -2.17 6.94 13.60
CA PRO A 162 -2.16 5.79 12.70
C PRO A 162 -3.47 4.98 12.72
N SER A 163 -4.26 5.02 13.79
CA SER A 163 -5.57 4.36 13.85
C SER A 163 -6.60 4.96 12.87
N PHE A 164 -6.39 6.20 12.39
CA PHE A 164 -7.20 6.79 11.33
C PHE A 164 -7.20 5.96 10.05
N ALA A 165 -6.16 5.16 9.83
CA ALA A 165 -6.07 4.21 8.73
C ALA A 165 -7.26 3.21 8.69
N ALA A 166 -7.92 2.96 9.83
CA ALA A 166 -9.16 2.16 9.88
C ALA A 166 -10.26 2.70 8.96
N SER A 167 -10.32 4.03 8.77
CA SER A 167 -11.34 4.72 7.96
C SER A 167 -10.97 4.83 6.47
N LEU A 168 -9.77 4.45 6.08
CA LEU A 168 -9.29 4.51 4.71
C LEU A 168 -9.51 3.16 4.01
N ARG A 169 -10.42 3.11 3.02
CA ARG A 169 -10.53 1.94 2.16
C ARG A 169 -9.44 1.97 1.09
N LEU A 170 -8.89 0.80 0.73
CA LEU A 170 -7.87 0.68 -0.30
C LEU A 170 -8.03 -0.68 -1.00
N ASP A 171 -8.42 -0.68 -2.26
CA ASP A 171 -8.66 -1.88 -3.07
C ASP A 171 -7.37 -2.38 -3.76
N PRO A 172 -7.25 -3.67 -4.10
CA PRO A 172 -6.12 -4.19 -4.86
C PRO A 172 -5.93 -3.47 -6.20
N ALA A 173 -4.69 -3.25 -6.62
CA ALA A 173 -4.27 -2.51 -7.81
C ALA A 173 -4.79 -1.05 -7.87
N SER A 174 -5.25 -0.47 -6.75
CA SER A 174 -5.62 0.94 -6.69
C SER A 174 -4.40 1.86 -6.71
N LEU A 175 -4.59 3.06 -7.27
CA LEU A 175 -3.64 4.17 -7.24
C LEU A 175 -4.12 5.23 -6.25
N SER A 176 -3.22 5.66 -5.36
CA SER A 176 -3.46 6.82 -4.49
C SER A 176 -2.33 7.83 -4.63
N ILE A 177 -2.59 9.09 -4.35
CA ILE A 177 -1.61 10.18 -4.43
C ILE A 177 -1.72 11.03 -3.18
N LEU A 178 -0.63 11.12 -2.49
CA LEU A 178 -0.43 12.04 -1.38
C LEU A 178 0.46 13.17 -1.86
N GLY A 179 0.04 14.38 -1.65
CA GLY A 179 0.71 15.58 -2.13
C GLY A 179 0.49 16.75 -1.19
N TRP A 180 0.22 17.93 -1.74
CA TRP A 180 0.25 19.16 -1.01
C TRP A 180 -0.91 20.08 -1.42
N ALA A 181 -1.52 20.74 -0.45
CA ALA A 181 -2.50 21.79 -0.68
C ALA A 181 -2.13 23.02 0.18
N TYR A 182 -1.91 24.15 -0.46
CA TYR A 182 -1.51 25.39 0.21
C TYR A 182 -0.24 25.30 1.07
N GLY A 183 0.62 24.33 0.77
CA GLY A 183 1.85 24.05 1.54
C GLY A 183 1.71 22.97 2.61
N ASP A 184 0.49 22.52 2.91
CA ASP A 184 0.23 21.48 3.88
C ASP A 184 0.10 20.09 3.19
N PRO A 185 0.45 18.99 3.89
CA PRO A 185 0.22 17.64 3.40
C PRO A 185 -1.25 17.38 3.08
N ALA A 186 -1.52 16.83 1.91
CA ALA A 186 -2.88 16.62 1.42
C ALA A 186 -3.05 15.25 0.77
N LEU A 187 -4.30 14.80 0.74
CA LEU A 187 -4.74 13.64 -0.02
C LEU A 187 -5.28 14.14 -1.37
N GLU A 188 -4.48 14.04 -2.44
CA GLU A 188 -4.89 14.48 -3.78
C GLU A 188 -5.81 13.44 -4.46
N ARG A 189 -5.54 12.15 -4.21
CA ARG A 189 -6.31 11.04 -4.76
C ARG A 189 -6.22 9.85 -3.82
N TRP A 190 -7.34 9.14 -3.62
CA TRP A 190 -7.36 7.97 -2.79
C TRP A 190 -8.19 6.84 -3.42
N ASN A 191 -7.60 5.63 -3.42
CA ASN A 191 -8.26 4.40 -3.88
C ASN A 191 -8.84 4.50 -5.31
N ASP A 192 -8.10 5.10 -6.23
CA ASP A 192 -8.53 5.23 -7.61
C ASP A 192 -8.37 3.90 -8.36
N THR A 193 -9.48 3.34 -8.77
CA THR A 193 -9.60 2.11 -9.56
C THR A 193 -10.18 2.36 -10.96
N GLY A 194 -10.18 3.60 -11.44
CA GLY A 194 -10.78 3.98 -12.72
C GLY A 194 -10.19 3.30 -13.97
N HIS A 195 -9.05 2.62 -13.85
CA HIS A 195 -8.48 1.77 -14.90
C HIS A 195 -9.09 0.36 -14.94
N LEU A 196 -9.97 0.02 -13.98
CA LEU A 196 -10.65 -1.28 -13.89
C LEU A 196 -12.08 -1.22 -14.43
N ALA A 197 -12.57 -0.04 -14.80
CA ALA A 197 -13.91 0.21 -15.32
C ALA A 197 -14.02 -0.09 -16.83
#